data_fed689aeae76e39453cf244853e908b0
#
_entry.id   fed689aeae76e39453cf244853e908b0
#
_cell.length_a   1.000
_cell.length_b   1.000
_cell.length_c   1.000
_cell.angle_alpha   90.00
_cell.angle_beta   90.00
_cell.angle_gamma   90.00
#
_symmetry.space_group_name_H-M   'P 1'
#
loop_
_entity.id
_entity.type
_entity.pdbx_description
1 polymer ?
#
loop_
_entity_poly.entity_id
_entity_poly.type
_entity_poly.pdbx_seq_one_letter_code
_entity_poly.pdbx_strand_id
1 'polypeptide(L)'
;MLNDLSAWLRSFKAPRKDAVRVACVGNSITYGAGIKNRSHDSYPSVLGRLLGDKYWVKNFGISARTMLNKGDRPYMKEQAYQQALAFNPNIVVIKLGTNDSKSFNWVHKADFIKDTQTMIDAFKALPSQPEIYLCYPSKAYLTGESINDDIISKEIIPMIKKVAKKNKLPVIDLHSAMDGMPELFPDHIHPNEEGAKVMAKAVYDAIAK
;
A
#
# COMPACT_ATOMS: atom_id res chain seq x y z
N MET A 1 1.65 34.43 -1.73
CA MET A 1 1.22 34.04 -0.37
C MET A 1 -0.27 33.71 -0.23
N LEU A 2 -1.19 34.09 -1.11
CA LEU A 2 -2.62 33.78 -1.02
C LEU A 2 -3.01 32.38 -1.58
N ASN A 3 -2.16 31.78 -2.40
CA ASN A 3 -2.45 30.46 -3.02
C ASN A 3 -2.29 29.27 -2.04
N ASP A 4 -1.58 29.44 -0.94
CA ASP A 4 -1.27 28.36 0.01
C ASP A 4 -2.42 28.14 1.00
N LEU A 5 -3.13 29.19 1.39
CA LEU A 5 -4.24 29.14 2.33
C LEU A 5 -5.45 28.40 1.74
N SER A 6 -5.71 28.56 0.44
CA SER A 6 -6.83 27.88 -0.25
C SER A 6 -6.55 26.38 -0.46
N ALA A 7 -5.28 26.02 -0.62
CA ALA A 7 -4.85 24.61 -0.68
C ALA A 7 -4.92 23.99 0.73
N TRP A 8 -4.54 24.72 1.77
CA TRP A 8 -4.66 24.30 3.17
C TRP A 8 -6.11 24.10 3.60
N LEU A 9 -7.00 25.04 3.27
CA LEU A 9 -8.45 24.91 3.55
C LEU A 9 -9.11 23.75 2.78
N ARG A 10 -8.62 23.42 1.58
CA ARG A 10 -9.10 22.25 0.81
C ARG A 10 -8.74 20.93 1.46
N SER A 11 -7.63 20.84 2.21
CA SER A 11 -7.22 19.63 2.90
C SER A 11 -8.14 19.22 4.06
N PHE A 12 -9.00 20.11 4.55
CA PHE A 12 -9.96 19.88 5.64
C PHE A 12 -11.42 19.70 5.16
N LYS A 13 -11.69 19.76 3.85
CA LYS A 13 -13.03 19.48 3.36
C LYS A 13 -13.39 18.00 3.56
N ALA A 14 -14.51 17.77 4.24
CA ALA A 14 -15.11 16.43 4.24
C ALA A 14 -15.31 15.96 2.79
N PRO A 15 -15.05 14.68 2.50
CA PRO A 15 -15.23 14.16 1.16
C PRO A 15 -16.69 14.33 0.73
N ARG A 16 -16.93 14.51 -0.57
CA ARG A 16 -18.28 14.58 -1.14
C ARG A 16 -19.04 13.29 -0.81
N LYS A 17 -20.37 13.38 -0.69
CA LYS A 17 -21.22 12.20 -0.46
C LYS A 17 -21.06 11.12 -1.52
N ASP A 18 -20.79 11.53 -2.75
CA ASP A 18 -20.59 10.70 -3.94
C ASP A 18 -19.10 10.41 -4.25
N ALA A 19 -18.19 10.74 -3.33
CA ALA A 19 -16.77 10.54 -3.55
C ALA A 19 -16.39 9.07 -3.75
N VAL A 20 -15.51 8.81 -4.71
CA VAL A 20 -14.91 7.50 -4.95
C VAL A 20 -14.06 7.11 -3.74
N ARG A 21 -14.43 6.04 -3.06
CA ARG A 21 -13.73 5.56 -1.86
C ARG A 21 -12.52 4.74 -2.26
N VAL A 22 -11.34 5.16 -1.80
CA VAL A 22 -10.06 4.49 -2.04
C VAL A 22 -9.50 3.96 -0.73
N ALA A 23 -9.32 2.66 -0.61
CA ALA A 23 -8.68 2.01 0.53
C ALA A 23 -7.21 1.71 0.22
N CYS A 24 -6.28 2.33 0.96
CA CYS A 24 -4.87 1.98 0.93
C CYS A 24 -4.58 0.95 2.04
N VAL A 25 -4.48 -0.31 1.65
CA VAL A 25 -4.23 -1.46 2.50
C VAL A 25 -2.75 -1.79 2.50
N GLY A 26 -2.12 -1.96 3.67
CA GLY A 26 -0.70 -2.29 3.70
C GLY A 26 -0.05 -2.31 5.08
N ASN A 27 1.27 -2.30 5.06
CA ASN A 27 2.14 -2.38 6.23
C ASN A 27 2.59 -0.99 6.74
N SER A 28 3.75 -0.93 7.41
CA SER A 28 4.35 0.29 7.96
C SER A 28 4.57 1.39 6.90
N ILE A 29 4.87 1.04 5.67
CA ILE A 29 5.09 2.00 4.59
C ILE A 29 3.76 2.68 4.21
N THR A 30 2.66 1.93 4.15
CA THR A 30 1.32 2.49 3.97
C THR A 30 0.89 3.30 5.19
N TYR A 31 1.17 2.80 6.39
CA TYR A 31 0.94 3.54 7.65
C TYR A 31 1.66 4.89 7.67
N GLY A 32 2.87 4.97 7.09
CA GLY A 32 3.74 6.14 7.10
C GLY A 32 4.72 6.12 8.28
N ALA A 33 5.30 4.96 8.60
CA ALA A 33 6.33 4.86 9.63
C ALA A 33 7.55 5.70 9.24
N GLY A 34 8.11 6.42 10.22
CA GLY A 34 9.21 7.36 10.01
C GLY A 34 8.76 8.76 9.54
N ILE A 35 7.54 8.92 9.05
CA ILE A 35 7.01 10.22 8.61
C ILE A 35 6.49 11.02 9.81
N LYS A 36 6.99 12.23 9.96
CA LYS A 36 6.73 13.09 11.11
C LYS A 36 5.26 13.50 11.21
N ASN A 37 4.65 13.92 10.11
CA ASN A 37 3.24 14.28 10.03
C ASN A 37 2.49 13.30 9.10
N ARG A 38 2.20 12.09 9.58
CA ARG A 38 1.57 11.03 8.79
C ARG A 38 0.21 11.40 8.21
N SER A 39 -0.58 12.16 8.95
CA SER A 39 -1.91 12.60 8.50
C SER A 39 -1.85 13.52 7.28
N HIS A 40 -0.68 14.10 7.01
CA HIS A 40 -0.43 14.96 5.88
C HIS A 40 0.51 14.32 4.84
N ASP A 41 1.61 13.70 5.28
CA ASP A 41 2.74 13.36 4.42
C ASP A 41 2.89 11.85 4.12
N SER A 42 2.08 10.96 4.72
CA SER A 42 2.04 9.56 4.29
C SER A 42 1.54 9.47 2.84
N TYR A 43 1.99 8.45 2.07
CA TYR A 43 1.58 8.36 0.66
C TYR A 43 0.05 8.34 0.45
N PRO A 44 -0.78 7.70 1.31
CA PRO A 44 -2.23 7.79 1.16
C PRO A 44 -2.77 9.21 1.35
N SER A 45 -2.18 9.99 2.25
CA SER A 45 -2.59 11.38 2.47
C SER A 45 -2.17 12.29 1.30
N VAL A 46 -0.96 12.09 0.77
CA VAL A 46 -0.49 12.78 -0.44
C VAL A 46 -1.37 12.40 -1.64
N LEU A 47 -1.67 11.11 -1.81
CA LEU A 47 -2.56 10.61 -2.86
C LEU A 47 -3.94 11.27 -2.79
N GLY A 48 -4.51 11.40 -1.59
CA GLY A 48 -5.80 12.06 -1.41
C GLY A 48 -5.78 13.52 -1.87
N ARG A 49 -4.69 14.24 -1.62
CA ARG A 49 -4.54 15.62 -2.13
C ARG A 49 -4.38 15.68 -3.65
N LEU A 50 -3.64 14.74 -4.24
CA LEU A 50 -3.48 14.66 -5.70
C LEU A 50 -4.81 14.36 -6.41
N LEU A 51 -5.62 13.46 -5.85
CA LEU A 51 -6.91 13.05 -6.42
C LEU A 51 -8.03 14.09 -6.21
N GLY A 52 -7.91 14.95 -5.19
CA GLY A 52 -8.89 15.98 -4.88
C GLY A 52 -10.18 15.46 -4.26
N ASP A 53 -11.20 16.33 -4.17
CA ASP A 53 -12.43 16.12 -3.41
C ASP A 53 -13.41 15.08 -4.02
N LYS A 54 -13.18 14.69 -5.26
CA LYS A 54 -13.91 13.58 -5.91
C LYS A 54 -13.54 12.21 -5.35
N TYR A 55 -12.46 12.11 -4.58
CA TYR A 55 -11.97 10.86 -4.01
C TYR A 55 -11.86 10.96 -2.49
N TRP A 56 -12.22 9.88 -1.83
CA TRP A 56 -12.03 9.73 -0.38
C TRP A 56 -11.01 8.64 -0.10
N VAL A 57 -9.76 9.04 0.07
CA VAL A 57 -8.66 8.11 0.35
C VAL A 57 -8.56 7.86 1.86
N LYS A 58 -8.56 6.59 2.26
CA LYS A 58 -8.31 6.17 3.64
C LYS A 58 -7.08 5.28 3.74
N ASN A 59 -6.30 5.56 4.79
CA ASN A 59 -5.11 4.78 5.14
C ASN A 59 -5.49 3.68 6.13
N PHE A 60 -5.34 2.41 5.70
CA PHE A 60 -5.54 1.21 6.51
C PHE A 60 -4.20 0.48 6.76
N GLY A 61 -3.08 1.19 6.69
CA GLY A 61 -1.76 0.65 6.96
C GLY A 61 -1.53 0.34 8.43
N ILE A 62 -0.90 -0.79 8.72
CA ILE A 62 -0.47 -1.21 10.06
C ILE A 62 0.98 -1.69 10.01
N SER A 63 1.83 -1.14 10.89
CA SER A 63 3.26 -1.47 10.90
C SER A 63 3.52 -2.96 11.15
N ALA A 64 4.55 -3.50 10.48
CA ALA A 64 5.06 -4.85 10.61
C ALA A 64 4.14 -5.99 10.10
N ARG A 65 3.04 -5.68 9.38
CA ARG A 65 2.08 -6.71 8.94
C ARG A 65 2.54 -7.43 7.68
N THR A 66 2.20 -8.72 7.64
CA THR A 66 2.49 -9.64 6.54
C THR A 66 1.24 -9.92 5.70
N MET A 67 1.44 -10.29 4.44
CA MET A 67 0.42 -10.91 3.61
C MET A 67 0.15 -12.34 4.08
N LEU A 68 1.20 -13.05 4.46
CA LEU A 68 1.15 -14.42 4.97
C LEU A 68 0.32 -14.51 6.25
N ASN A 69 -0.69 -15.38 6.26
CA ASN A 69 -1.52 -15.66 7.44
C ASN A 69 -0.80 -16.47 8.52
N LYS A 70 0.31 -17.14 8.17
CA LYS A 70 1.21 -17.82 9.08
C LYS A 70 2.42 -16.95 9.47
N GLY A 71 2.52 -15.74 8.94
CA GLY A 71 3.56 -14.80 9.36
C GLY A 71 3.39 -14.38 10.83
N ASP A 72 4.39 -13.69 11.36
CA ASP A 72 4.41 -13.24 12.77
C ASP A 72 3.25 -12.28 13.09
N ARG A 73 2.81 -11.47 12.13
CA ARG A 73 1.77 -10.44 12.29
C ARG A 73 0.87 -10.36 11.05
N PRO A 74 -0.05 -11.30 10.83
CA PRO A 74 -0.90 -11.34 9.65
C PRO A 74 -1.83 -10.14 9.55
N TYR A 75 -1.83 -9.43 8.42
CA TYR A 75 -2.70 -8.27 8.20
C TYR A 75 -4.20 -8.63 8.24
N MET A 76 -4.58 -9.79 7.71
CA MET A 76 -5.99 -10.23 7.69
C MET A 76 -6.58 -10.51 9.07
N LYS A 77 -5.75 -10.58 10.13
CA LYS A 77 -6.21 -10.71 11.53
C LYS A 77 -6.39 -9.36 12.24
N GLU A 78 -6.07 -8.24 11.57
CA GLU A 78 -6.12 -6.91 12.18
C GLU A 78 -7.50 -6.26 12.05
N GLN A 79 -7.83 -5.41 13.02
CA GLN A 79 -9.04 -4.59 12.95
C GLN A 79 -9.05 -3.66 11.73
N ALA A 80 -7.88 -3.16 11.30
CA ALA A 80 -7.74 -2.33 10.10
C ALA A 80 -8.20 -3.06 8.83
N TYR A 81 -7.99 -4.37 8.74
CA TYR A 81 -8.52 -5.17 7.63
C TYR A 81 -10.06 -5.19 7.63
N GLN A 82 -10.68 -5.42 8.79
CA GLN A 82 -12.13 -5.39 8.92
C GLN A 82 -12.70 -4.00 8.62
N GLN A 83 -12.01 -2.95 9.05
CA GLN A 83 -12.38 -1.56 8.75
C GLN A 83 -12.25 -1.24 7.26
N ALA A 84 -11.22 -1.77 6.58
CA ALA A 84 -11.06 -1.61 5.13
C ALA A 84 -12.19 -2.29 4.35
N LEU A 85 -12.62 -3.48 4.77
CA LEU A 85 -13.79 -4.17 4.20
C LEU A 85 -15.09 -3.38 4.48
N ALA A 86 -15.32 -2.96 5.74
CA ALA A 86 -16.51 -2.19 6.15
C ALA A 86 -16.58 -0.81 5.47
N PHE A 87 -15.44 -0.24 5.06
CA PHE A 87 -15.40 1.00 4.29
C PHE A 87 -16.05 0.84 2.90
N ASN A 88 -16.21 -0.39 2.43
CA ASN A 88 -16.82 -0.75 1.16
C ASN A 88 -16.25 0.11 0.00
N PRO A 89 -14.94 0.05 -0.23
CA PRO A 89 -14.23 0.93 -1.16
C PRO A 89 -14.65 0.68 -2.61
N ASN A 90 -14.48 1.68 -3.48
CA ASN A 90 -14.60 1.54 -4.93
C ASN A 90 -13.25 1.17 -5.58
N ILE A 91 -12.15 1.55 -4.91
CA ILE A 91 -10.77 1.21 -5.32
C ILE A 91 -10.02 0.69 -4.10
N VAL A 92 -9.28 -0.40 -4.27
CA VAL A 92 -8.39 -0.95 -3.24
C VAL A 92 -6.98 -1.03 -3.77
N VAL A 93 -6.03 -0.43 -3.05
CA VAL A 93 -4.59 -0.50 -3.32
C VAL A 93 -3.95 -1.36 -2.25
N ILE A 94 -3.45 -2.55 -2.60
CA ILE A 94 -2.89 -3.53 -1.67
C ILE A 94 -1.36 -3.52 -1.78
N LYS A 95 -0.69 -3.07 -0.71
CA LYS A 95 0.77 -2.99 -0.60
C LYS A 95 1.26 -3.77 0.61
N LEU A 96 1.41 -5.07 0.47
CA LEU A 96 1.97 -6.02 1.46
C LEU A 96 3.11 -6.83 0.80
N GLY A 97 3.81 -7.63 1.59
CA GLY A 97 4.92 -8.45 1.13
C GLY A 97 6.29 -8.06 1.70
N THR A 98 6.47 -6.79 2.12
CA THR A 98 7.77 -6.34 2.69
C THR A 98 8.15 -7.14 3.93
N ASN A 99 7.24 -7.32 4.90
CA ASN A 99 7.54 -8.06 6.14
C ASN A 99 7.56 -9.57 5.94
N ASP A 100 6.96 -10.03 4.87
CA ASP A 100 6.98 -11.44 4.46
C ASP A 100 8.41 -11.88 4.10
N SER A 101 9.26 -10.95 3.62
CA SER A 101 10.65 -11.23 3.24
C SER A 101 11.58 -11.56 4.42
N LYS A 102 11.15 -11.35 5.67
CA LYS A 102 11.91 -11.77 6.85
C LYS A 102 12.08 -13.29 6.83
N SER A 103 13.28 -13.78 7.15
CA SER A 103 13.62 -15.20 7.06
C SER A 103 12.61 -16.11 7.78
N PHE A 104 12.21 -15.73 9.00
CA PHE A 104 11.26 -16.50 9.82
C PHE A 104 9.81 -16.43 9.32
N ASN A 105 9.43 -15.46 8.50
CA ASN A 105 8.14 -15.41 7.83
C ASN A 105 8.17 -16.17 6.50
N TRP A 106 9.29 -16.04 5.76
CA TRP A 106 9.40 -16.59 4.41
C TRP A 106 9.48 -18.12 4.37
N VAL A 107 9.71 -18.78 5.52
CA VAL A 107 9.56 -20.24 5.66
C VAL A 107 8.16 -20.71 5.27
N HIS A 108 7.16 -19.84 5.33
CA HIS A 108 5.76 -20.10 4.96
C HIS A 108 5.42 -19.69 3.52
N LYS A 109 6.41 -19.41 2.68
CA LYS A 109 6.23 -18.87 1.30
C LYS A 109 5.28 -19.66 0.42
N ALA A 110 5.12 -20.96 0.66
CA ALA A 110 4.19 -21.81 -0.08
C ALA A 110 2.72 -21.33 0.00
N ASP A 111 2.35 -20.63 1.09
CA ASP A 111 1.02 -20.10 1.32
C ASP A 111 0.81 -18.70 0.72
N PHE A 112 1.86 -17.98 0.29
CA PHE A 112 1.79 -16.57 -0.10
C PHE A 112 0.77 -16.29 -1.22
N ILE A 113 0.76 -17.12 -2.27
CA ILE A 113 -0.20 -17.01 -3.39
C ILE A 113 -1.64 -17.22 -2.90
N LYS A 114 -1.85 -18.23 -2.06
CA LYS A 114 -3.16 -18.56 -1.50
C LYS A 114 -3.68 -17.44 -0.61
N ASP A 115 -2.84 -16.91 0.28
CA ASP A 115 -3.22 -15.85 1.21
C ASP A 115 -3.52 -14.55 0.46
N THR A 116 -2.71 -14.22 -0.56
CA THR A 116 -2.99 -13.08 -1.47
C THR A 116 -4.33 -13.26 -2.18
N GLN A 117 -4.63 -14.46 -2.68
CA GLN A 117 -5.91 -14.75 -3.32
C GLN A 117 -7.08 -14.59 -2.35
N THR A 118 -6.94 -15.09 -1.11
CA THR A 118 -7.97 -14.94 -0.07
C THR A 118 -8.31 -13.48 0.19
N MET A 119 -7.31 -12.59 0.27
CA MET A 119 -7.54 -11.15 0.44
C MET A 119 -8.26 -10.55 -0.77
N ILE A 120 -7.85 -10.89 -1.98
CA ILE A 120 -8.49 -10.44 -3.23
C ILE A 120 -9.96 -10.87 -3.25
N ASP A 121 -10.25 -12.12 -2.94
CA ASP A 121 -11.61 -12.67 -2.98
C ASP A 121 -12.52 -11.98 -1.96
N ALA A 122 -12.00 -11.64 -0.76
CA ALA A 122 -12.73 -10.90 0.24
C ALA A 122 -13.13 -9.49 -0.25
N PHE A 123 -12.23 -8.77 -0.92
CA PHE A 123 -12.56 -7.47 -1.51
C PHE A 123 -13.52 -7.61 -2.70
N LYS A 124 -13.34 -8.59 -3.56
CA LYS A 124 -14.25 -8.85 -4.70
C LYS A 124 -15.68 -9.17 -4.25
N ALA A 125 -15.85 -9.76 -3.07
CA ALA A 125 -17.16 -10.11 -2.51
C ALA A 125 -17.93 -8.88 -1.96
N LEU A 126 -17.32 -7.70 -1.88
CA LEU A 126 -17.97 -6.50 -1.37
C LEU A 126 -19.07 -5.99 -2.32
N PRO A 127 -20.15 -5.39 -1.79
CA PRO A 127 -21.22 -4.80 -2.61
C PRO A 127 -20.72 -3.76 -3.62
N SER A 128 -19.65 -3.02 -3.29
CA SER A 128 -19.04 -2.03 -4.17
C SER A 128 -18.31 -2.63 -5.38
N GLN A 129 -17.97 -3.93 -5.38
CA GLN A 129 -17.18 -4.61 -6.41
C GLN A 129 -15.96 -3.79 -6.82
N PRO A 130 -15.02 -3.52 -5.90
CA PRO A 130 -13.96 -2.56 -6.11
C PRO A 130 -13.00 -2.93 -7.24
N GLU A 131 -12.44 -1.93 -7.91
CA GLU A 131 -11.21 -2.11 -8.68
C GLU A 131 -10.06 -2.39 -7.69
N ILE A 132 -9.34 -3.50 -7.89
CA ILE A 132 -8.24 -3.92 -7.01
C ILE A 132 -6.91 -3.75 -7.75
N TYR A 133 -6.00 -3.03 -7.12
CA TYR A 133 -4.63 -2.83 -7.58
C TYR A 133 -3.68 -3.53 -6.61
N LEU A 134 -2.85 -4.44 -7.11
CA LEU A 134 -1.75 -5.01 -6.35
C LEU A 134 -0.50 -4.16 -6.55
N CYS A 135 0.20 -3.86 -5.46
CA CYS A 135 1.50 -3.19 -5.57
C CYS A 135 2.63 -4.22 -5.40
N TYR A 136 3.69 -4.11 -6.20
CA TYR A 136 4.96 -4.67 -5.77
C TYR A 136 5.43 -3.91 -4.52
N PRO A 137 6.01 -4.59 -3.51
CA PRO A 137 6.62 -3.90 -2.38
C PRO A 137 7.65 -2.89 -2.89
N SER A 138 7.73 -1.72 -2.25
CA SER A 138 8.78 -0.76 -2.55
C SER A 138 10.16 -1.38 -2.34
N LYS A 139 11.16 -0.86 -3.04
CA LYS A 139 12.57 -1.22 -2.83
C LYS A 139 12.91 -1.17 -1.34
N ALA A 140 13.67 -2.14 -0.87
CA ALA A 140 14.35 -2.10 0.41
C ALA A 140 15.86 -2.14 0.16
N TYR A 141 16.60 -1.26 0.81
CA TYR A 141 18.05 -1.18 0.65
C TYR A 141 18.78 -2.02 1.71
N LEU A 142 18.20 -3.20 2.00
CA LEU A 142 18.68 -4.18 2.95
C LEU A 142 18.61 -5.60 2.36
N THR A 143 19.57 -6.42 2.76
CA THR A 143 19.59 -7.87 2.54
C THR A 143 19.96 -8.56 3.84
N GLY A 144 19.48 -9.78 4.09
CA GLY A 144 19.77 -10.53 5.30
C GLY A 144 18.51 -11.13 5.96
N GLU A 145 18.57 -11.37 7.26
CA GLU A 145 17.49 -12.07 8.01
C GLU A 145 16.27 -11.18 8.29
N SER A 146 16.46 -9.87 8.34
CA SER A 146 15.38 -8.89 8.50
C SER A 146 14.67 -8.67 7.15
N ILE A 147 14.18 -7.48 6.85
CA ILE A 147 13.66 -7.17 5.50
C ILE A 147 14.75 -7.45 4.46
N ASN A 148 14.40 -8.22 3.43
CA ASN A 148 15.34 -8.72 2.45
C ASN A 148 14.86 -8.43 1.02
N ASP A 149 15.55 -7.51 0.34
CA ASP A 149 15.18 -7.10 -1.02
C ASP A 149 15.42 -8.19 -2.07
N ASP A 150 16.38 -9.11 -1.85
CA ASP A 150 16.55 -10.24 -2.73
C ASP A 150 15.34 -11.18 -2.74
N ILE A 151 14.76 -11.42 -1.56
CA ILE A 151 13.51 -12.20 -1.45
C ILE A 151 12.35 -11.41 -2.06
N ILE A 152 12.27 -10.09 -1.82
CA ILE A 152 11.23 -9.25 -2.41
C ILE A 152 11.29 -9.31 -3.94
N SER A 153 12.45 -9.01 -4.51
CA SER A 153 12.61 -8.89 -5.96
C SER A 153 12.55 -10.23 -6.69
N LYS A 154 13.19 -11.27 -6.15
CA LYS A 154 13.37 -12.56 -6.83
C LYS A 154 12.25 -13.57 -6.56
N GLU A 155 11.51 -13.44 -5.46
CA GLU A 155 10.48 -14.41 -5.08
C GLU A 155 9.09 -13.76 -4.90
N ILE A 156 8.95 -12.70 -4.08
CA ILE A 156 7.64 -12.10 -3.76
C ILE A 156 7.02 -11.40 -4.99
N ILE A 157 7.78 -10.58 -5.69
CA ILE A 157 7.30 -9.86 -6.89
C ILE A 157 6.82 -10.84 -7.96
N PRO A 158 7.55 -11.91 -8.33
CA PRO A 158 7.06 -12.93 -9.24
C PRO A 158 5.75 -13.60 -8.79
N MET A 159 5.58 -13.84 -7.48
CA MET A 159 4.34 -14.41 -6.95
C MET A 159 3.16 -13.44 -7.06
N ILE A 160 3.36 -12.15 -6.72
CA ILE A 160 2.34 -11.11 -6.89
C ILE A 160 1.96 -10.98 -8.38
N LYS A 161 2.94 -10.96 -9.28
CA LYS A 161 2.71 -10.93 -10.74
C LYS A 161 1.86 -12.11 -11.21
N LYS A 162 2.14 -13.31 -10.69
CA LYS A 162 1.36 -14.53 -11.02
C LYS A 162 -0.09 -14.42 -10.56
N VAL A 163 -0.34 -13.95 -9.33
CA VAL A 163 -1.69 -13.76 -8.79
C VAL A 163 -2.43 -12.66 -9.56
N ALA A 164 -1.77 -11.54 -9.83
CA ALA A 164 -2.35 -10.44 -10.60
C ALA A 164 -2.79 -10.91 -11.99
N LYS A 165 -1.91 -11.63 -12.72
CA LYS A 165 -2.22 -12.18 -14.04
C LYS A 165 -3.42 -13.14 -14.01
N LYS A 166 -3.46 -14.06 -13.03
CA LYS A 166 -4.58 -14.99 -12.84
C LYS A 166 -5.91 -14.28 -12.64
N ASN A 167 -5.89 -13.19 -11.89
CA ASN A 167 -7.08 -12.43 -11.54
C ASN A 167 -7.39 -11.28 -12.52
N LYS A 168 -6.55 -11.04 -13.53
CA LYS A 168 -6.63 -9.91 -14.48
C LYS A 168 -6.61 -8.55 -13.74
N LEU A 169 -5.81 -8.44 -12.68
CA LEU A 169 -5.66 -7.22 -11.89
C LEU A 169 -4.48 -6.39 -12.36
N PRO A 170 -4.61 -5.07 -12.37
CA PRO A 170 -3.48 -4.17 -12.60
C PRO A 170 -2.46 -4.25 -11.46
N VAL A 171 -1.20 -3.99 -11.79
CA VAL A 171 -0.10 -3.93 -10.84
C VAL A 171 0.54 -2.55 -10.87
N ILE A 172 0.82 -2.02 -9.69
CA ILE A 172 1.61 -0.79 -9.50
C ILE A 172 3.01 -1.19 -9.08
N ASP A 173 3.99 -0.91 -9.92
CA ASP A 173 5.39 -1.26 -9.66
C ASP A 173 6.07 -0.20 -8.79
N LEU A 174 5.85 -0.29 -7.47
CA LEU A 174 6.51 0.59 -6.51
C LEU A 174 7.98 0.22 -6.29
N HIS A 175 8.38 -1.01 -6.65
CA HIS A 175 9.78 -1.44 -6.51
C HIS A 175 10.66 -0.69 -7.50
N SER A 176 10.31 -0.73 -8.78
CA SER A 176 11.05 0.00 -9.82
C SER A 176 10.91 1.52 -9.69
N ALA A 177 9.74 2.01 -9.27
CA ALA A 177 9.51 3.44 -9.08
C ALA A 177 10.43 4.08 -8.02
N MET A 178 10.97 3.26 -7.11
CA MET A 178 11.82 3.71 -6.00
C MET A 178 13.23 3.15 -6.07
N ASP A 179 13.59 2.48 -7.16
CA ASP A 179 14.96 1.98 -7.35
C ASP A 179 15.93 3.12 -7.63
N GLY A 180 17.17 2.99 -7.15
CA GLY A 180 18.19 4.02 -7.31
C GLY A 180 18.03 5.26 -6.42
N MET A 181 17.13 5.24 -5.42
CA MET A 181 16.82 6.37 -4.53
C MET A 181 17.08 6.05 -3.04
N PRO A 182 18.26 5.53 -2.65
CA PRO A 182 18.53 5.14 -1.26
C PRO A 182 18.41 6.30 -0.27
N GLU A 183 18.65 7.53 -0.69
CA GLU A 183 18.55 8.76 0.11
C GLU A 183 17.12 9.05 0.58
N LEU A 184 16.13 8.46 -0.08
CA LEU A 184 14.72 8.57 0.34
C LEU A 184 14.34 7.58 1.45
N PHE A 185 15.28 6.72 1.89
CA PHE A 185 15.04 5.66 2.87
C PHE A 185 16.00 5.78 4.06
N PRO A 186 15.72 6.66 5.05
CA PRO A 186 16.64 6.94 6.17
C PRO A 186 17.06 5.69 6.97
N ASP A 187 16.19 4.69 7.05
CA ASP A 187 16.44 3.40 7.72
C ASP A 187 16.57 2.23 6.73
N HIS A 188 16.76 2.52 5.44
CA HIS A 188 16.88 1.58 4.34
C HIS A 188 15.59 0.79 4.01
N ILE A 189 14.47 1.05 4.70
CA ILE A 189 13.19 0.34 4.53
C ILE A 189 12.03 1.31 4.31
N HIS A 190 11.93 2.34 5.16
CA HIS A 190 10.79 3.25 5.19
C HIS A 190 11.11 4.53 4.41
N PRO A 191 10.31 4.86 3.40
CA PRO A 191 10.49 6.11 2.68
C PRO A 191 10.17 7.31 3.58
N ASN A 192 10.98 8.37 3.45
CA ASN A 192 10.70 9.67 4.02
C ASN A 192 9.55 10.38 3.27
N GLU A 193 9.29 11.64 3.60
CA GLU A 193 8.21 12.44 3.01
C GLU A 193 8.34 12.56 1.48
N GLU A 194 9.57 12.70 0.95
CA GLU A 194 9.80 12.78 -0.50
C GLU A 194 9.55 11.42 -1.17
N GLY A 195 10.00 10.32 -0.55
CA GLY A 195 9.70 8.97 -1.01
C GLY A 195 8.20 8.67 -0.99
N ALA A 196 7.48 9.16 0.01
CA ALA A 196 6.02 9.04 0.07
C ALA A 196 5.32 9.78 -1.09
N LYS A 197 5.86 10.91 -1.55
CA LYS A 197 5.34 11.63 -2.73
C LYS A 197 5.57 10.82 -4.01
N VAL A 198 6.74 10.20 -4.17
CA VAL A 198 7.03 9.31 -5.31
C VAL A 198 6.03 8.16 -5.36
N MET A 199 5.79 7.50 -4.23
CA MET A 199 4.80 6.42 -4.14
C MET A 199 3.39 6.92 -4.47
N ALA A 200 2.98 8.06 -3.90
CA ALA A 200 1.67 8.63 -4.14
C ALA A 200 1.46 8.96 -5.62
N LYS A 201 2.48 9.49 -6.30
CA LYS A 201 2.44 9.77 -7.75
C LYS A 201 2.26 8.49 -8.56
N ALA A 202 3.01 7.43 -8.25
CA ALA A 202 2.89 6.14 -8.94
C ALA A 202 1.49 5.53 -8.78
N VAL A 203 0.91 5.63 -7.58
CA VAL A 203 -0.47 5.17 -7.34
C VAL A 203 -1.47 6.06 -8.06
N TYR A 204 -1.29 7.40 -8.01
CA TYR A 204 -2.14 8.36 -8.72
C TYR A 204 -2.21 8.06 -10.21
N ASP A 205 -1.05 7.86 -10.86
CA ASP A 205 -0.98 7.60 -12.30
C ASP A 205 -1.70 6.31 -12.71
N ALA A 206 -1.78 5.35 -11.80
CA ALA A 206 -2.48 4.09 -12.04
C ALA A 206 -4.01 4.19 -11.87
N ILE A 207 -4.50 5.00 -10.92
CA ILE A 207 -5.92 5.00 -10.53
C ILE A 207 -6.70 6.25 -10.94
N ALA A 208 -6.02 7.36 -11.24
CA ALA A 208 -6.68 8.59 -11.69
C ALA A 208 -7.21 8.40 -13.12
N LYS A 209 -8.53 8.55 -13.26
CA LYS A 209 -9.25 8.48 -14.55
C LYS A 209 -9.99 9.78 -14.82
#